data_8a7d6dfc8b490eec267c0b4feca02c74
#
_entry.id   8a7d6dfc8b490eec267c0b4feca02c74
#
_cell.length_a   1.000
_cell.length_b   1.000
_cell.length_c   1.000
_cell.angle_alpha   90.00
_cell.angle_beta   90.00
_cell.angle_gamma   90.00
#
_symmetry.space_group_name_H-M   'P 1'
#
loop_
_entity.id
_entity.type
_entity.pdbx_description
1 polymer ?
#
loop_
_entity_poly.entity_id
_entity_poly.type
_entity_poly.pdbx_seq_one_letter_code
_entity_poly.pdbx_strand_id
1 'polypeptide(L)'
;MNIHDYLIEQSGKDWFELLSGWLGVLPASFTVRLVNRFGDVFAVFEDGSVHMLDVGTGVMQRLADSRDDFATRIDAGDNANNWLMIPLVDQCVAAGLTLSDGQCYGYKIPPILGGRYAVENVSPTNLSVHYSLLADIWRQTKDLPDGTRIRAVAIDGG
;
A
#
# COMPACT_ATOMS: atom_id res chain seq x y z
N MET A 1 14.90 -12.11 -11.25
CA MET A 1 14.11 -11.53 -10.13
C MET A 1 12.88 -12.38 -9.88
N ASN A 2 12.64 -12.73 -8.62
CA ASN A 2 11.41 -13.43 -8.25
C ASN A 2 10.41 -12.39 -7.71
N ILE A 3 9.29 -12.21 -8.40
CA ILE A 3 8.28 -11.22 -8.01
C ILE A 3 7.75 -11.44 -6.57
N HIS A 4 7.70 -12.70 -6.11
CA HIS A 4 7.24 -13.02 -4.75
C HIS A 4 8.11 -12.40 -3.66
N ASP A 5 9.36 -12.04 -3.95
CA ASP A 5 10.22 -11.34 -2.99
C ASP A 5 9.74 -9.92 -2.70
N TYR A 6 8.83 -9.41 -3.53
CA TYR A 6 8.30 -8.04 -3.44
C TYR A 6 6.80 -8.01 -3.11
N LEU A 7 6.21 -9.16 -2.83
CA LEU A 7 4.78 -9.30 -2.54
C LEU A 7 4.55 -9.82 -1.13
N ILE A 8 3.39 -9.50 -0.58
CA ILE A 8 2.89 -10.08 0.66
C ILE A 8 2.06 -11.32 0.33
N GLU A 9 2.26 -12.39 1.09
CA GLU A 9 1.45 -13.61 0.98
C GLU A 9 0.00 -13.31 1.35
N GLN A 10 -0.91 -13.61 0.45
CA GLN A 10 -2.33 -13.31 0.61
C GLN A 10 -3.12 -14.40 1.33
N SER A 11 -2.61 -15.64 1.35
CA SER A 11 -3.34 -16.80 1.86
C SER A 11 -3.64 -16.67 3.35
N GLY A 12 -4.84 -17.10 3.75
CA GLY A 12 -5.23 -17.14 5.15
C GLY A 12 -5.55 -15.80 5.76
N LYS A 13 -5.68 -14.75 4.96
CA LYS A 13 -5.98 -13.39 5.43
C LYS A 13 -7.34 -12.94 4.92
N ASP A 14 -8.10 -12.27 5.79
CA ASP A 14 -9.37 -11.64 5.44
C ASP A 14 -9.11 -10.21 4.96
N TRP A 15 -8.99 -10.03 3.66
CA TRP A 15 -8.65 -8.74 3.06
C TRP A 15 -9.75 -7.71 3.21
N PHE A 16 -11.03 -8.13 3.22
CA PHE A 16 -12.13 -7.20 3.47
C PHE A 16 -12.06 -6.62 4.87
N GLU A 17 -11.74 -7.44 5.86
CA GLU A 17 -11.55 -6.98 7.24
C GLU A 17 -10.33 -6.08 7.35
N LEU A 18 -9.19 -6.51 6.78
CA LEU A 18 -7.95 -5.73 6.81
C LEU A 18 -8.12 -4.35 6.15
N LEU A 19 -8.89 -4.28 5.07
CA LEU A 19 -9.08 -3.06 4.29
C LEU A 19 -10.36 -2.31 4.65
N SER A 20 -11.03 -2.67 5.74
CA SER A 20 -12.33 -2.10 6.11
C SER A 20 -12.28 -0.58 6.28
N GLY A 21 -11.18 -0.03 6.77
CA GLY A 21 -10.99 1.42 6.90
C GLY A 21 -10.84 2.16 5.57
N TRP A 22 -10.63 1.42 4.48
CA TRP A 22 -10.44 1.97 3.13
C TRP A 22 -11.68 1.84 2.26
N LEU A 23 -12.80 1.33 2.80
CA LEU A 23 -14.08 1.32 2.09
C LEU A 23 -14.55 2.75 1.84
N GLY A 24 -14.97 3.03 0.60
CA GLY A 24 -15.23 4.39 0.14
C GLY A 24 -14.13 4.90 -0.79
N VAL A 25 -12.87 4.57 -0.53
CA VAL A 25 -11.79 4.66 -1.52
C VAL A 25 -11.84 3.42 -2.41
N LEU A 26 -11.86 2.24 -1.79
CA LEU A 26 -12.17 0.99 -2.49
C LEU A 26 -13.69 0.84 -2.67
N PRO A 27 -14.14 0.28 -3.81
CA PRO A 27 -15.56 -0.01 -4.00
C PRO A 27 -16.02 -1.14 -3.08
N ALA A 28 -17.35 -1.33 -2.98
CA ALA A 28 -17.92 -2.39 -2.15
C ALA A 28 -17.54 -3.80 -2.62
N SER A 29 -17.20 -3.96 -3.89
CA SER A 29 -16.83 -5.24 -4.48
C SER A 29 -15.52 -5.12 -5.24
N PHE A 30 -14.54 -5.90 -4.86
CA PHE A 30 -13.24 -5.97 -5.53
C PHE A 30 -12.55 -7.30 -5.17
N THR A 31 -11.57 -7.68 -5.98
CA THR A 31 -10.70 -8.82 -5.70
C THR A 31 -9.26 -8.33 -5.56
N VAL A 32 -8.59 -8.74 -4.49
CA VAL A 32 -7.16 -8.43 -4.31
C VAL A 32 -6.35 -9.31 -5.26
N ARG A 33 -5.59 -8.67 -6.16
CA ARG A 33 -4.76 -9.36 -7.15
C ARG A 33 -3.34 -9.55 -6.63
N LEU A 34 -2.73 -8.47 -6.12
CA LEU A 34 -1.39 -8.44 -5.54
C LEU A 34 -1.38 -7.45 -4.38
N VAL A 35 -0.43 -7.65 -3.46
CA VAL A 35 -0.13 -6.67 -2.39
C VAL A 35 1.39 -6.56 -2.33
N ASN A 36 1.93 -5.36 -2.46
CA ASN A 36 3.37 -5.18 -2.35
C ASN A 36 3.82 -5.17 -0.87
N ARG A 37 5.11 -5.13 -0.63
CA ARG A 37 5.66 -5.22 0.73
C ARG A 37 5.35 -4.01 1.62
N PHE A 38 4.90 -2.90 1.04
CA PHE A 38 4.44 -1.71 1.77
C PHE A 38 2.92 -1.69 1.99
N GLY A 39 2.24 -2.78 1.62
CA GLY A 39 0.80 -2.92 1.83
C GLY A 39 -0.07 -2.30 0.74
N ASP A 40 0.52 -1.73 -0.31
CA ASP A 40 -0.25 -1.18 -1.41
C ASP A 40 -1.01 -2.30 -2.13
N VAL A 41 -2.27 -2.06 -2.45
CA VAL A 41 -3.18 -3.10 -2.93
C VAL A 41 -3.46 -2.92 -4.42
N PHE A 42 -3.26 -3.99 -5.18
CA PHE A 42 -3.66 -4.07 -6.58
C PHE A 42 -4.97 -4.83 -6.64
N ALA A 43 -6.05 -4.13 -6.95
CA ALA A 43 -7.42 -4.67 -6.89
C ALA A 43 -8.04 -4.73 -8.27
N VAL A 44 -8.78 -5.82 -8.53
CA VAL A 44 -9.59 -5.97 -9.73
C VAL A 44 -11.02 -5.56 -9.38
N PHE A 45 -11.56 -4.59 -10.10
CA PHE A 45 -12.92 -4.10 -9.92
C PHE A 45 -13.91 -4.94 -10.74
N GLU A 46 -15.22 -4.70 -10.53
CA GLU A 46 -16.26 -5.49 -11.20
C GLU A 46 -16.19 -5.42 -12.72
N ASP A 47 -15.76 -4.29 -13.28
CA ASP A 47 -15.58 -4.10 -14.73
C ASP A 47 -14.33 -4.79 -15.29
N GLY A 48 -13.55 -5.46 -14.45
CA GLY A 48 -12.31 -6.12 -14.83
C GLY A 48 -11.07 -5.23 -14.80
N SER A 49 -11.24 -3.93 -14.58
CA SER A 49 -10.10 -3.00 -14.50
C SER A 49 -9.26 -3.26 -13.26
N VAL A 50 -7.96 -2.97 -13.35
CA VAL A 50 -7.01 -3.13 -12.24
C VAL A 50 -6.59 -1.77 -11.73
N HIS A 51 -6.69 -1.58 -10.41
CA HIS A 51 -6.37 -0.33 -9.74
C HIS A 51 -5.37 -0.59 -8.62
N MET A 52 -4.54 0.40 -8.33
CA MET A 52 -3.61 0.37 -7.22
C MET A 52 -4.03 1.38 -6.16
N LEU A 53 -4.21 0.92 -4.94
CA LEU A 53 -4.37 1.79 -3.78
C LEU A 53 -3.02 1.94 -3.09
N ASP A 54 -2.47 3.16 -3.15
CA ASP A 54 -1.27 3.53 -2.40
C ASP A 54 -1.71 3.96 -1.01
N VAL A 55 -1.51 3.08 -0.03
CA VAL A 55 -1.98 3.34 1.34
C VAL A 55 -1.13 4.40 2.05
N GLY A 56 0.08 4.66 1.59
CA GLY A 56 0.93 5.71 2.16
C GLY A 56 0.42 7.12 1.87
N THR A 57 -0.26 7.31 0.74
CA THR A 57 -0.79 8.60 0.29
C THR A 57 -2.31 8.65 0.19
N GLY A 58 -2.96 7.49 0.16
CA GLY A 58 -4.41 7.39 -0.07
C GLY A 58 -4.83 7.56 -1.53
N VAL A 59 -3.88 7.56 -2.46
CA VAL A 59 -4.16 7.73 -3.89
C VAL A 59 -4.58 6.41 -4.51
N MET A 60 -5.70 6.43 -5.25
CA MET A 60 -6.17 5.33 -6.07
C MET A 60 -5.86 5.64 -7.52
N GLN A 61 -5.16 4.72 -8.20
CA GLN A 61 -4.75 4.88 -9.59
C GLN A 61 -5.24 3.71 -10.42
N ARG A 62 -5.90 4.01 -11.57
CA ARG A 62 -6.22 2.97 -12.55
C ARG A 62 -4.95 2.59 -13.30
N LEU A 63 -4.61 1.31 -13.31
CA LEU A 63 -3.38 0.82 -13.94
C LEU A 63 -3.64 0.13 -15.27
N ALA A 64 -4.76 -0.57 -15.42
CA ALA A 64 -5.02 -1.38 -16.60
C ALA A 64 -6.52 -1.61 -16.79
N ASP A 65 -6.91 -1.92 -18.03
CA ASP A 65 -8.31 -2.15 -18.39
C ASP A 65 -8.77 -3.58 -18.07
N SER A 66 -7.84 -4.50 -17.89
CA SER A 66 -8.10 -5.92 -17.62
C SER A 66 -6.92 -6.55 -16.89
N ARG A 67 -7.11 -7.78 -16.42
CA ARG A 67 -6.02 -8.57 -15.82
C ARG A 67 -4.90 -8.86 -16.83
N ASP A 68 -5.26 -9.16 -18.08
CA ASP A 68 -4.29 -9.42 -19.14
C ASP A 68 -3.50 -8.15 -19.48
N ASP A 69 -4.17 -7.02 -19.58
CA ASP A 69 -3.53 -5.72 -19.78
C ASP A 69 -2.59 -5.39 -18.62
N PHE A 70 -3.00 -5.66 -17.38
CA PHE A 70 -2.15 -5.47 -16.20
C PHE A 70 -0.88 -6.32 -16.28
N ALA A 71 -1.00 -7.60 -16.65
CA ALA A 71 0.14 -8.50 -16.78
C ALA A 71 1.15 -7.98 -17.81
N THR A 72 0.69 -7.35 -18.88
CA THR A 72 1.54 -6.72 -19.87
C THR A 72 2.18 -5.44 -19.34
N ARG A 73 1.39 -4.58 -18.69
CA ARG A 73 1.85 -3.27 -18.23
C ARG A 73 2.85 -3.36 -17.09
N ILE A 74 2.71 -4.32 -16.18
CA ILE A 74 3.65 -4.45 -15.06
C ILE A 74 5.07 -4.76 -15.55
N ASP A 75 5.20 -5.41 -16.70
CA ASP A 75 6.49 -5.74 -17.30
C ASP A 75 7.05 -4.63 -18.20
N ALA A 76 6.28 -3.57 -18.43
CA ALA A 76 6.67 -2.48 -19.32
C ALA A 76 7.45 -1.40 -18.56
N GLY A 77 8.57 -0.95 -19.14
CA GLY A 77 9.38 0.14 -18.58
C GLY A 77 9.77 -0.09 -17.14
N ASP A 78 9.59 0.93 -16.31
CA ASP A 78 9.90 0.90 -14.88
C ASP A 78 8.69 0.61 -13.99
N ASN A 79 7.59 0.13 -14.57
CA ASN A 79 6.34 -0.05 -13.81
C ASN A 79 6.51 -0.99 -12.62
N ALA A 80 7.16 -2.15 -12.82
CA ALA A 80 7.38 -3.08 -11.71
C ALA A 80 8.22 -2.45 -10.59
N ASN A 81 9.28 -1.73 -10.95
CA ASN A 81 10.12 -1.04 -9.96
C ASN A 81 9.31 -0.03 -9.15
N ASN A 82 8.44 0.73 -9.82
CA ASN A 82 7.64 1.76 -9.17
C ASN A 82 6.47 1.16 -8.37
N TRP A 83 5.73 0.24 -8.97
CA TRP A 83 4.51 -0.32 -8.34
C TRP A 83 4.83 -1.26 -7.19
N LEU A 84 5.92 -2.02 -7.29
CA LEU A 84 6.34 -2.95 -6.25
C LEU A 84 7.41 -2.35 -5.32
N MET A 85 7.81 -1.11 -5.57
CA MET A 85 8.83 -0.39 -4.79
C MET A 85 10.13 -1.21 -4.65
N ILE A 86 10.53 -1.86 -5.75
CA ILE A 86 11.65 -2.82 -5.76
C ILE A 86 12.93 -2.23 -5.18
N PRO A 87 13.40 -1.03 -5.59
CA PRO A 87 14.64 -0.49 -5.06
C PRO A 87 14.60 -0.31 -3.53
N LEU A 88 13.48 0.18 -3.00
CA LEU A 88 13.37 0.41 -1.56
C LEU A 88 13.27 -0.92 -0.80
N VAL A 89 12.53 -1.91 -1.32
CA VAL A 89 12.48 -3.25 -0.72
C VAL A 89 13.90 -3.85 -0.66
N ASP A 90 14.66 -3.75 -1.74
CA ASP A 90 16.03 -4.26 -1.78
C ASP A 90 16.91 -3.60 -0.73
N GLN A 91 16.78 -2.29 -0.55
CA GLN A 91 17.50 -1.54 0.49
C GLN A 91 17.08 -1.97 1.90
N CYS A 92 15.80 -2.19 2.13
CA CYS A 92 15.30 -2.68 3.42
C CYS A 92 15.84 -4.07 3.75
N VAL A 93 15.84 -4.98 2.78
CA VAL A 93 16.39 -6.32 2.96
C VAL A 93 17.89 -6.25 3.26
N ALA A 94 18.63 -5.44 2.52
CA ALA A 94 20.06 -5.25 2.72
C ALA A 94 20.37 -4.65 4.10
N ALA A 95 19.46 -3.87 4.66
CA ALA A 95 19.59 -3.30 6.01
C ALA A 95 19.15 -4.26 7.12
N GLY A 96 18.73 -5.48 6.78
CA GLY A 96 18.31 -6.48 7.76
C GLY A 96 16.86 -6.36 8.21
N LEU A 97 16.04 -5.55 7.54
CA LEU A 97 14.63 -5.41 7.85
C LEU A 97 13.84 -6.54 7.19
N THR A 98 13.68 -7.65 7.90
CA THR A 98 12.93 -8.82 7.40
C THR A 98 11.48 -8.78 7.92
N LEU A 99 10.55 -9.33 7.13
CA LEU A 99 9.14 -9.40 7.47
C LEU A 99 8.78 -10.81 7.93
N SER A 100 8.06 -10.90 9.05
CA SER A 100 7.37 -12.12 9.46
C SER A 100 6.01 -12.21 8.80
N ASP A 101 5.35 -13.37 8.85
CA ASP A 101 3.99 -13.50 8.34
C ASP A 101 3.07 -12.50 9.07
N GLY A 102 2.20 -11.84 8.29
CA GLY A 102 1.30 -10.82 8.82
C GLY A 102 1.91 -9.43 8.96
N GLN A 103 3.18 -9.25 8.58
CA GLN A 103 3.85 -7.96 8.61
C GLN A 103 4.03 -7.37 7.20
N CYS A 104 4.15 -6.05 7.17
CA CYS A 104 4.56 -5.27 6.00
C CYS A 104 5.61 -4.24 6.43
N TYR A 105 6.20 -3.55 5.46
CA TYR A 105 7.00 -2.37 5.74
C TYR A 105 6.07 -1.19 6.01
N GLY A 106 6.14 -0.61 7.20
CA GLY A 106 5.44 0.60 7.55
C GLY A 106 6.36 1.80 7.56
N TYR A 107 5.78 2.98 7.68
CA TYR A 107 6.51 4.25 7.70
C TYR A 107 6.53 4.83 9.11
N LYS A 108 7.68 5.30 9.56
CA LYS A 108 7.77 6.03 10.84
C LYS A 108 7.02 7.35 10.74
N ILE A 109 7.19 8.04 9.62
CA ILE A 109 6.40 9.21 9.23
C ILE A 109 5.70 8.86 7.92
N PRO A 110 4.36 8.77 7.88
CA PRO A 110 3.65 8.42 6.65
C PRO A 110 3.91 9.39 5.51
N PRO A 111 3.97 8.91 4.25
CA PRO A 111 4.18 9.79 3.10
C PRO A 111 3.18 10.94 2.99
N ILE A 112 1.91 10.71 3.33
CA ILE A 112 0.88 11.76 3.32
C ILE A 112 1.21 12.91 4.29
N LEU A 113 2.02 12.65 5.31
CA LEU A 113 2.50 13.65 6.27
C LEU A 113 3.92 14.15 5.93
N GLY A 114 4.42 13.86 4.72
CA GLY A 114 5.73 14.28 4.27
C GLY A 114 6.86 13.30 4.56
N GLY A 115 6.55 12.09 4.99
CA GLY A 115 7.55 11.06 5.25
C GLY A 115 8.28 10.65 3.97
N ARG A 116 9.55 10.31 4.11
CA ARG A 116 10.41 9.95 2.97
C ARG A 116 10.31 8.47 2.65
N TYR A 117 10.52 8.14 1.38
CA TYR A 117 10.67 6.75 0.92
C TYR A 117 12.14 6.34 1.06
N ALA A 118 12.56 6.14 2.30
CA ALA A 118 13.94 5.83 2.63
C ALA A 118 13.99 4.83 3.78
N VAL A 119 15.03 3.99 3.81
CA VAL A 119 15.16 2.90 4.80
C VAL A 119 15.03 3.40 6.24
N GLU A 120 15.61 4.56 6.55
CA GLU A 120 15.54 5.14 7.89
C GLU A 120 14.12 5.53 8.33
N ASN A 121 13.18 5.63 7.38
CA ASN A 121 11.76 5.92 7.66
C ASN A 121 10.89 4.66 7.65
N VAL A 122 11.48 3.48 7.53
CA VAL A 122 10.75 2.22 7.40
C VAL A 122 10.98 1.33 8.61
N SER A 123 9.93 0.63 9.04
CA SER A 123 10.03 -0.45 10.03
C SER A 123 9.01 -1.54 9.76
N PRO A 124 9.33 -2.82 10.07
CA PRO A 124 8.33 -3.88 10.00
C PRO A 124 7.15 -3.57 10.90
N THR A 125 5.94 -3.73 10.40
CA THR A 125 4.70 -3.33 11.07
C THR A 125 3.64 -4.39 10.82
N ASN A 126 2.79 -4.63 11.82
CA ASN A 126 1.63 -5.49 11.65
C ASN A 126 0.71 -4.92 10.56
N LEU A 127 0.27 -5.79 9.65
CA LEU A 127 -0.49 -5.39 8.47
C LEU A 127 -1.83 -4.70 8.84
N SER A 128 -2.55 -5.24 9.83
CA SER A 128 -3.83 -4.65 10.25
C SER A 128 -3.64 -3.28 10.90
N VAL A 129 -2.60 -3.10 11.69
CA VAL A 129 -2.25 -1.80 12.29
C VAL A 129 -1.89 -0.79 11.21
N HIS A 130 -1.07 -1.21 10.25
CA HIS A 130 -0.65 -0.37 9.12
C HIS A 130 -1.85 0.18 8.35
N TYR A 131 -2.77 -0.70 7.95
CA TYR A 131 -3.97 -0.29 7.20
C TYR A 131 -4.89 0.61 8.02
N SER A 132 -5.15 0.26 9.27
CA SER A 132 -6.03 1.03 10.16
C SER A 132 -5.46 2.42 10.44
N LEU A 133 -4.18 2.50 10.77
CA LEU A 133 -3.49 3.75 11.06
C LEU A 133 -3.50 4.69 9.85
N LEU A 134 -3.11 4.19 8.70
CA LEU A 134 -3.04 5.01 7.49
C LEU A 134 -4.42 5.46 7.02
N ALA A 135 -5.45 4.62 7.18
CA ALA A 135 -6.82 5.01 6.86
C ALA A 135 -7.30 6.15 7.76
N ASP A 136 -7.00 6.10 9.05
CA ASP A 136 -7.37 7.17 10.00
C ASP A 136 -6.66 8.48 9.63
N ILE A 137 -5.39 8.43 9.33
CA ILE A 137 -4.61 9.60 8.93
C ILE A 137 -5.18 10.18 7.63
N TRP A 138 -5.46 9.33 6.64
CA TRP A 138 -6.04 9.78 5.38
C TRP A 138 -7.40 10.47 5.58
N ARG A 139 -8.29 9.89 6.39
CA ARG A 139 -9.59 10.50 6.68
C ARG A 139 -9.48 11.87 7.33
N GLN A 140 -8.50 12.07 8.20
CA GLN A 140 -8.30 13.34 8.89
C GLN A 140 -7.64 14.40 8.00
N THR A 141 -6.93 14.00 6.95
CA THR A 141 -6.12 14.91 6.14
C THR A 141 -6.61 15.12 4.71
N LYS A 142 -7.50 14.26 4.22
CA LYS A 142 -7.90 14.24 2.78
C LYS A 142 -8.48 15.55 2.27
N ASP A 143 -9.16 16.30 3.13
CA ASP A 143 -9.83 17.56 2.76
C ASP A 143 -9.02 18.80 3.13
N LEU A 144 -7.81 18.63 3.64
CA LEU A 144 -6.94 19.74 3.99
C LEU A 144 -6.25 20.30 2.74
N PRO A 145 -6.12 21.64 2.63
CA PRO A 145 -5.34 22.23 1.54
C PRO A 145 -3.88 21.75 1.56
N ASP A 146 -3.28 21.68 0.38
CA ASP A 146 -1.85 21.39 0.26
C ASP A 146 -1.03 22.38 1.09
N GLY A 147 -0.03 21.87 1.78
CA GLY A 147 0.83 22.67 2.65
C GLY A 147 0.23 22.99 4.01
N THR A 148 -0.94 22.45 4.36
CA THR A 148 -1.53 22.63 5.68
C THR A 148 -0.59 22.05 6.74
N ARG A 149 -0.35 22.85 7.79
CA ARG A 149 0.49 22.44 8.90
C ARG A 149 -0.31 21.53 9.84
N ILE A 150 0.15 20.30 10.01
CA ILE A 150 -0.49 19.31 10.87
C ILE A 150 0.28 19.26 12.19
N ARG A 151 -0.40 19.58 13.32
CA ARG A 151 0.21 19.53 14.65
C ARG A 151 0.02 18.19 15.33
N ALA A 152 -1.11 17.56 15.11
CA ALA A 152 -1.45 16.28 15.71
C ALA A 152 -2.48 15.56 14.86
N VAL A 153 -2.41 14.22 14.85
CA VAL A 153 -3.40 13.36 14.21
C VAL A 153 -3.94 12.45 15.31
N ALA A 154 -5.26 12.47 15.50
CA ALA A 154 -5.92 11.56 16.43
C ALA A 154 -6.02 10.18 15.79
N ILE A 155 -5.57 9.14 16.49
CA ILE A 155 -5.64 7.77 16.02
C ILE A 155 -6.71 7.07 16.82
N ASP A 156 -7.77 6.64 16.13
CA ASP A 156 -8.86 5.89 16.77
C ASP A 156 -8.35 4.51 17.16
N GLY A 157 -8.55 4.20 18.41
CA GLY A 157 -8.03 3.12 19.16
C GLY A 157 -7.90 1.78 18.45
N GLY A 158 -6.90 1.65 18.03
CA GLY A 158 -6.57 0.61 17.36
C GLY A 158 -6.51 -0.79 17.65
#